data_a073148505beb6e90a4e4371d403d421
#
_entry.id   a073148505beb6e90a4e4371d403d421
#
_cell.length_a   1.000
_cell.length_b   1.000
_cell.length_c   1.000
_cell.angle_alpha   90.00
_cell.angle_beta   90.00
_cell.angle_gamma   90.00
#
_symmetry.space_group_name_H-M   'P 1'
#
loop_
_entity.id
_entity.type
_entity.pdbx_description
1 polymer ?
#
loop_
_entity_poly.entity_id
_entity_poly.type
_entity_poly.pdbx_seq_one_letter_code
_entity_poly.pdbx_strand_id
1 'polypeptide(L)'
;MIKYTDLKGLIKVGSNHKDQGHWISNNPIIPVGLHGFVYAIHNSVDDRYYVGKKNFLHGGKKNYKRKGVKVPNYRYGTETNWKTYTGSSAELNLDIAKHGNENFNFLVLRLYQTRGGLSYGEANFQHKLDVLTMRCNEGKLKFYNGNIAGIKYIPKETGKET
;
A
#
# COMPACT_ATOMS: atom_id res chain seq x y z
N MET A 1 0.14 -7.15 18.25
CA MET A 1 -0.50 -6.00 17.59
C MET A 1 0.53 -5.26 16.77
N ILE A 2 0.28 -5.01 15.49
CA ILE A 2 1.17 -4.24 14.63
C ILE A 2 1.05 -2.75 15.00
N LYS A 3 2.19 -2.10 15.21
CA LYS A 3 2.27 -0.67 15.51
C LYS A 3 3.09 0.02 14.42
N TYR A 4 2.91 1.32 14.24
CA TYR A 4 3.74 2.07 13.28
C TYR A 4 5.24 2.00 13.61
N THR A 5 5.60 1.75 14.87
CA THR A 5 6.99 1.50 15.29
C THR A 5 7.60 0.27 14.64
N ASP A 6 6.76 -0.74 14.30
CA ASP A 6 7.20 -1.94 13.62
C ASP A 6 7.59 -1.64 12.16
N LEU A 7 6.96 -0.62 11.55
CA LEU A 7 7.34 -0.12 10.23
C LEU A 7 8.75 0.49 10.25
N LYS A 8 9.10 1.22 11.30
CA LYS A 8 10.46 1.76 11.48
C LYS A 8 11.50 0.66 11.63
N GLY A 9 11.15 -0.44 12.28
CA GLY A 9 11.99 -1.62 12.36
C GLY A 9 12.31 -2.20 10.99
N LEU A 10 11.33 -2.32 10.11
CA LEU A 10 11.52 -2.79 8.74
C LEU A 10 12.42 -1.86 7.91
N ILE A 11 12.33 -0.54 8.10
CA ILE A 11 13.22 0.42 7.45
C ILE A 11 14.69 0.15 7.81
N LYS A 12 14.96 -0.24 9.06
CA LYS A 12 16.32 -0.49 9.57
C LYS A 12 16.89 -1.83 9.10
N VAL A 13 16.08 -2.89 9.05
CA VAL A 13 16.55 -4.26 8.83
C VAL A 13 16.21 -4.83 7.45
N GLY A 14 15.25 -4.23 6.76
CA GLY A 14 14.87 -4.64 5.42
C GLY A 14 15.92 -4.26 4.39
N SER A 15 15.92 -4.97 3.26
CA SER A 15 16.84 -4.73 2.15
C SER A 15 16.09 -4.60 0.82
N ASN A 16 16.66 -3.83 -0.08
CA ASN A 16 16.23 -3.75 -1.46
C ASN A 16 16.90 -4.88 -2.25
N HIS A 17 16.24 -6.03 -2.32
CA HIS A 17 16.74 -7.20 -3.04
C HIS A 17 16.64 -7.00 -4.56
N LYS A 18 17.37 -7.84 -5.31
CA LYS A 18 17.38 -7.83 -6.78
C LYS A 18 15.98 -8.03 -7.37
N ASP A 19 15.70 -7.34 -8.46
CA ASP A 19 14.48 -7.46 -9.29
C ASP A 19 13.15 -7.11 -8.59
N GLN A 20 13.19 -6.36 -7.50
CA GLN A 20 11.99 -5.91 -6.81
C GLN A 20 11.75 -4.39 -6.87
N GLY A 21 12.42 -3.68 -7.77
CA GLY A 21 12.29 -2.23 -7.93
C GLY A 21 12.72 -1.47 -6.68
N HIS A 22 11.94 -0.48 -6.25
CA HIS A 22 12.28 0.34 -5.08
C HIS A 22 11.83 -0.27 -3.73
N TRP A 23 11.23 -1.46 -3.74
CA TRP A 23 10.68 -2.06 -2.51
C TRP A 23 11.75 -2.61 -1.59
N ILE A 24 11.53 -2.41 -0.28
CA ILE A 24 12.35 -2.94 0.81
C ILE A 24 11.55 -4.06 1.49
N SER A 25 12.18 -5.20 1.71
CA SER A 25 11.57 -6.36 2.36
C SER A 25 12.60 -7.16 3.15
N ASN A 26 12.14 -7.99 4.10
CA ASN A 26 13.05 -8.86 4.87
C ASN A 26 13.66 -9.95 3.99
N ASN A 27 12.84 -10.56 3.13
CA ASN A 27 13.26 -11.61 2.21
C ASN A 27 13.02 -11.19 0.77
N PRO A 28 13.76 -11.74 -0.21
CA PRO A 28 13.52 -11.46 -1.63
C PRO A 28 12.07 -11.77 -2.04
N ILE A 29 11.50 -10.90 -2.87
CA ILE A 29 10.15 -11.08 -3.39
C ILE A 29 10.22 -11.90 -4.67
N ILE A 30 9.54 -13.05 -4.67
CA ILE A 30 9.38 -13.92 -5.83
C ILE A 30 7.88 -13.98 -6.14
N PRO A 31 7.40 -13.28 -7.19
CA PRO A 31 5.97 -13.13 -7.45
C PRO A 31 5.24 -14.41 -7.88
N VAL A 32 5.94 -15.46 -8.28
CA VAL A 32 5.34 -16.71 -8.77
C VAL A 32 4.39 -17.29 -7.72
N GLY A 33 3.13 -17.55 -8.11
CA GLY A 33 2.10 -18.08 -7.21
C GLY A 33 1.53 -17.06 -6.22
N LEU A 34 1.92 -15.79 -6.31
CA LEU A 34 1.42 -14.72 -5.46
C LEU A 34 0.49 -13.79 -6.22
N HIS A 35 -0.56 -13.33 -5.54
CA HIS A 35 -1.51 -12.36 -6.11
C HIS A 35 -1.01 -10.92 -5.97
N GLY A 36 -0.48 -10.57 -4.81
CA GLY A 36 -0.02 -9.23 -4.54
C GLY A 36 0.52 -9.07 -3.12
N PHE A 37 0.69 -7.82 -2.70
CA PHE A 37 1.26 -7.49 -1.41
C PHE A 37 0.61 -6.26 -0.78
N VAL A 38 0.61 -6.23 0.54
CA VAL A 38 0.31 -5.03 1.33
C VAL A 38 1.62 -4.30 1.60
N TYR A 39 1.61 -3.01 1.41
CA TYR A 39 2.78 -2.16 1.56
C TYR A 39 2.52 -0.96 2.46
N ALA A 40 3.59 -0.36 2.96
CA ALA A 40 3.60 0.96 3.54
C ALA A 40 4.62 1.83 2.81
N ILE A 41 4.26 3.07 2.53
CA ILE A 41 5.18 4.08 1.99
C ILE A 41 5.42 5.10 3.10
N HIS A 42 6.69 5.33 3.42
CA HIS A 42 7.11 6.24 4.47
C HIS A 42 7.77 7.48 3.87
N ASN A 43 7.22 8.65 4.21
CA ASN A 43 7.86 9.94 3.95
C ASN A 43 8.83 10.24 5.10
N SER A 44 10.14 10.20 4.84
CA SER A 44 11.15 10.45 5.88
C SER A 44 11.28 11.92 6.27
N VAL A 45 10.79 12.85 5.44
CA VAL A 45 10.82 14.28 5.72
C VAL A 45 9.78 14.65 6.79
N ASP A 46 8.54 14.19 6.60
CA ASP A 46 7.40 14.51 7.48
C ASP A 46 7.07 13.40 8.49
N ASP A 47 7.73 12.25 8.38
CA ASP A 47 7.46 11.02 9.16
C ASP A 47 6.00 10.57 9.08
N ARG A 48 5.45 10.59 7.87
CA ARG A 48 4.09 10.14 7.55
C ARG A 48 4.10 8.87 6.73
N TYR A 49 3.03 8.11 6.80
CA TYR A 49 2.90 6.81 6.13
C TYR A 49 1.64 6.73 5.26
N TYR A 50 1.69 5.85 4.29
CA TYR A 50 0.53 5.40 3.54
C TYR A 50 0.53 3.87 3.47
N VAL A 51 -0.60 3.23 3.73
CA VAL A 51 -0.76 1.77 3.66
C VAL A 51 -1.72 1.43 2.53
N GLY A 52 -1.30 0.56 1.64
CA GLY A 52 -2.09 0.12 0.51
C GLY A 52 -1.75 -1.29 0.08
N LYS A 53 -2.34 -1.70 -1.04
CA LYS A 53 -2.07 -2.99 -1.68
C LYS A 53 -1.72 -2.82 -3.15
N LYS A 54 -1.01 -3.81 -3.70
CA LYS A 54 -0.67 -3.85 -5.11
C LYS A 54 -0.67 -5.28 -5.62
N ASN A 55 -1.27 -5.49 -6.79
CA ASN A 55 -1.22 -6.76 -7.50
C ASN A 55 0.08 -6.87 -8.30
N PHE A 56 0.62 -8.08 -8.41
CA PHE A 56 1.76 -8.35 -9.29
C PHE A 56 1.34 -8.40 -10.76
N LEU A 57 0.18 -9.01 -11.06
CA LEU A 57 -0.35 -9.14 -12.41
C LEU A 57 -1.67 -8.39 -12.55
N HIS A 58 -1.94 -7.90 -13.76
CA HIS A 58 -3.24 -7.34 -14.09
C HIS A 58 -4.32 -8.42 -14.00
N GLY A 59 -5.36 -8.13 -13.23
CA GLY A 59 -6.50 -9.00 -13.02
C GLY A 59 -7.71 -8.60 -13.86
N GLY A 60 -8.89 -8.87 -13.32
CA GLY A 60 -10.17 -8.62 -13.96
C GLY A 60 -10.66 -9.82 -14.75
N LYS A 61 -11.51 -9.59 -15.72
CA LYS A 61 -12.02 -10.63 -16.60
C LYS A 61 -11.08 -10.83 -17.80
N LYS A 62 -10.86 -12.07 -18.18
CA LYS A 62 -10.08 -12.42 -19.38
C LYS A 62 -10.66 -11.83 -20.65
N ASN A 63 -12.00 -11.68 -20.70
CA ASN A 63 -12.73 -11.03 -21.77
C ASN A 63 -13.79 -10.07 -21.18
N TYR A 64 -14.11 -9.02 -21.91
CA TYR A 64 -15.19 -8.11 -21.55
C TYR A 64 -16.06 -7.82 -22.77
N LYS A 65 -17.28 -7.28 -22.54
CA LYS A 65 -18.19 -6.86 -23.63
C LYS A 65 -18.02 -5.37 -23.91
N ARG A 66 -17.80 -5.02 -25.16
CA ARG A 66 -17.82 -3.65 -25.65
C ARG A 66 -18.86 -3.54 -26.75
N LYS A 67 -19.89 -2.72 -26.52
CA LYS A 67 -21.05 -2.60 -27.46
C LYS A 67 -21.68 -3.96 -27.79
N GLY A 68 -21.82 -4.85 -26.79
CA GLY A 68 -22.39 -6.19 -26.98
C GLY A 68 -21.45 -7.25 -27.56
N VAL A 69 -20.25 -6.86 -28.01
CA VAL A 69 -19.26 -7.79 -28.60
C VAL A 69 -18.24 -8.20 -27.53
N LYS A 70 -17.90 -9.50 -27.50
CA LYS A 70 -16.87 -10.06 -26.63
C LYS A 70 -15.49 -9.62 -27.12
N VAL A 71 -14.75 -8.91 -26.27
CA VAL A 71 -13.43 -8.36 -26.57
C VAL A 71 -12.42 -8.94 -25.58
N PRO A 72 -11.22 -9.41 -26.04
CA PRO A 72 -10.19 -9.90 -25.14
C PRO A 72 -9.60 -8.77 -24.31
N ASN A 73 -9.29 -9.10 -23.03
CA ASN A 73 -8.55 -8.21 -22.15
C ASN A 73 -7.05 -8.49 -22.29
N TYR A 74 -6.39 -7.72 -23.12
CA TYR A 74 -4.95 -7.91 -23.41
C TYR A 74 -4.03 -7.66 -22.22
N ARG A 75 -4.47 -6.93 -21.20
CA ARG A 75 -3.70 -6.72 -19.98
C ARG A 75 -3.79 -7.89 -19.00
N TYR A 76 -4.83 -8.73 -19.14
CA TYR A 76 -5.05 -9.85 -18.22
C TYR A 76 -3.82 -10.76 -18.12
N GLY A 77 -3.34 -10.97 -16.89
CA GLY A 77 -2.19 -11.83 -16.61
C GLY A 77 -0.83 -11.21 -16.93
N THR A 78 -0.76 -9.97 -17.45
CA THR A 78 0.51 -9.28 -17.66
C THR A 78 1.00 -8.60 -16.39
N GLU A 79 2.31 -8.38 -16.28
CA GLU A 79 2.92 -7.72 -15.14
C GLU A 79 2.44 -6.27 -14.98
N THR A 80 2.11 -5.87 -13.77
CA THR A 80 1.81 -4.49 -13.42
C THR A 80 3.09 -3.66 -13.24
N ASN A 81 2.94 -2.36 -12.98
CA ASN A 81 4.04 -1.49 -12.61
C ASN A 81 4.42 -1.59 -11.12
N TRP A 82 4.26 -2.76 -10.49
CA TRP A 82 4.45 -2.91 -9.05
C TRP A 82 5.83 -2.48 -8.56
N LYS A 83 6.89 -2.66 -9.36
CA LYS A 83 8.27 -2.33 -8.98
C LYS A 83 8.52 -0.84 -8.74
N THR A 84 7.73 0.01 -9.38
CA THR A 84 7.84 1.48 -9.32
C THR A 84 6.60 2.16 -8.76
N TYR A 85 5.64 1.39 -8.28
CA TYR A 85 4.34 1.88 -7.82
C TYR A 85 4.48 2.73 -6.56
N THR A 86 3.82 3.89 -6.55
CA THR A 86 3.90 4.88 -5.47
C THR A 86 2.57 5.13 -4.76
N GLY A 87 1.63 4.19 -4.89
CA GLY A 87 0.32 4.31 -4.25
C GLY A 87 -0.67 5.17 -5.04
N SER A 88 -1.90 5.22 -4.56
CA SER A 88 -3.03 5.93 -5.18
C SER A 88 -3.38 7.26 -4.49
N SER A 89 -2.69 7.63 -3.43
CA SER A 89 -2.93 8.90 -2.73
C SER A 89 -2.35 10.07 -3.52
N ALA A 90 -3.21 11.00 -3.92
CA ALA A 90 -2.78 12.22 -4.62
C ALA A 90 -1.83 13.07 -3.76
N GLU A 91 -2.14 13.23 -2.47
CA GLU A 91 -1.31 13.98 -1.52
C GLU A 91 0.08 13.36 -1.36
N LEU A 92 0.16 12.03 -1.21
CA LEU A 92 1.43 11.31 -1.14
C LEU A 92 2.25 11.53 -2.41
N ASN A 93 1.65 11.39 -3.60
CA ASN A 93 2.35 11.55 -4.86
C ASN A 93 2.82 12.99 -5.11
N LEU A 94 2.10 14.00 -4.61
CA LEU A 94 2.58 15.39 -4.61
C LEU A 94 3.80 15.56 -3.72
N ASP A 95 3.82 14.96 -2.54
CA ASP A 95 4.97 15.00 -1.64
C ASP A 95 6.18 14.26 -2.23
N ILE A 96 5.97 13.13 -2.91
CA ILE A 96 7.05 12.42 -3.63
C ILE A 96 7.65 13.32 -4.72
N ALA A 97 6.83 14.01 -5.49
CA ALA A 97 7.29 14.95 -6.51
C ALA A 97 8.05 16.14 -5.90
N LYS A 98 7.61 16.63 -4.73
CA LYS A 98 8.21 17.77 -4.03
C LYS A 98 9.55 17.42 -3.38
N HIS A 99 9.65 16.27 -2.71
CA HIS A 99 10.81 15.91 -1.88
C HIS A 99 11.80 14.99 -2.58
N GLY A 100 11.40 14.33 -3.66
CA GLY A 100 12.18 13.31 -4.35
C GLY A 100 11.97 11.91 -3.81
N ASN A 101 12.04 10.93 -4.70
CA ASN A 101 11.78 9.51 -4.40
C ASN A 101 12.75 8.93 -3.36
N GLU A 102 13.98 9.46 -3.31
CA GLU A 102 15.02 9.06 -2.37
C GLU A 102 14.70 9.37 -0.90
N ASN A 103 13.77 10.28 -0.63
CA ASN A 103 13.31 10.62 0.70
C ASN A 103 12.15 9.75 1.19
N PHE A 104 11.78 8.74 0.41
CA PHE A 104 10.70 7.82 0.74
C PHE A 104 11.22 6.39 0.88
N ASN A 105 10.63 5.65 1.83
CA ASN A 105 10.89 4.23 2.01
C ASN A 105 9.65 3.45 1.56
N PHE A 106 9.84 2.52 0.63
CA PHE A 106 8.78 1.68 0.07
C PHE A 106 8.89 0.29 0.72
N LEU A 107 7.98 -0.03 1.63
CA LEU A 107 8.08 -1.19 2.50
C LEU A 107 7.04 -2.24 2.13
N VAL A 108 7.46 -3.49 1.91
CA VAL A 108 6.55 -4.61 1.75
C VAL A 108 6.26 -5.20 3.12
N LEU A 109 4.98 -5.18 3.52
CA LEU A 109 4.55 -5.68 4.83
C LEU A 109 4.21 -7.16 4.80
N ARG A 110 3.47 -7.61 3.79
CA ARG A 110 3.06 -9.01 3.67
C ARG A 110 2.67 -9.38 2.22
N LEU A 111 2.98 -10.61 1.85
CA LEU A 111 2.64 -11.21 0.55
C LEU A 111 1.40 -12.07 0.68
N TYR A 112 0.56 -12.09 -0.37
CA TYR A 112 -0.71 -12.83 -0.38
C TYR A 112 -0.86 -13.63 -1.67
N GLN A 113 -1.43 -14.84 -1.55
CA GLN A 113 -1.66 -15.75 -2.68
C GLN A 113 -2.99 -15.53 -3.38
N THR A 114 -3.97 -14.89 -2.72
CA THR A 114 -5.32 -14.74 -3.24
C THR A 114 -5.77 -13.28 -3.21
N ARG A 115 -6.72 -12.94 -4.10
CA ARG A 115 -7.35 -11.63 -4.13
C ARG A 115 -8.07 -11.30 -2.81
N GLY A 116 -8.83 -12.28 -2.28
CA GLY A 116 -9.54 -12.10 -1.01
C GLY A 116 -8.60 -11.91 0.16
N GLY A 117 -7.53 -12.70 0.24
CA GLY A 117 -6.50 -12.56 1.27
C GLY A 117 -5.82 -11.20 1.22
N LEU A 118 -5.47 -10.71 0.03
CA LEU A 118 -4.87 -9.40 -0.15
C LEU A 118 -5.80 -8.27 0.29
N SER A 119 -7.07 -8.31 -0.09
CA SER A 119 -8.06 -7.28 0.30
C SER A 119 -8.32 -7.28 1.80
N TYR A 120 -8.45 -8.47 2.41
CA TYR A 120 -8.57 -8.60 3.86
C TYR A 120 -7.30 -8.09 4.56
N GLY A 121 -6.14 -8.47 4.08
CA GLY A 121 -4.85 -8.07 4.65
C GLY A 121 -4.65 -6.56 4.63
N GLU A 122 -4.99 -5.89 3.54
CA GLU A 122 -4.94 -4.43 3.45
C GLU A 122 -5.84 -3.78 4.52
N ALA A 123 -7.10 -4.15 4.58
CA ALA A 123 -8.05 -3.61 5.56
C ALA A 123 -7.60 -3.91 7.00
N ASN A 124 -7.11 -5.11 7.25
CA ASN A 124 -6.61 -5.53 8.56
C ASN A 124 -5.41 -4.69 9.03
N PHE A 125 -4.41 -4.47 8.17
CA PHE A 125 -3.28 -3.58 8.46
C PHE A 125 -3.73 -2.14 8.70
N GLN A 126 -4.63 -1.62 7.88
CA GLN A 126 -5.13 -0.27 7.99
C GLN A 126 -5.90 -0.04 9.30
N HIS A 127 -6.72 -0.98 9.73
CA HIS A 127 -7.43 -0.91 11.02
C HIS A 127 -6.47 -1.06 12.21
N LYS A 128 -5.56 -2.01 12.17
CA LYS A 128 -4.59 -2.23 13.26
C LYS A 128 -3.64 -1.05 13.46
N LEU A 129 -3.29 -0.36 12.39
CA LEU A 129 -2.45 0.84 12.42
C LEU A 129 -3.23 2.13 12.65
N ASP A 130 -4.56 2.05 12.70
CA ASP A 130 -5.46 3.18 12.91
C ASP A 130 -5.19 4.34 11.92
N VAL A 131 -5.06 3.99 10.64
CA VAL A 131 -4.56 4.92 9.61
C VAL A 131 -5.44 6.15 9.38
N LEU A 132 -6.73 6.10 9.74
CA LEU A 132 -7.64 7.23 9.56
C LEU A 132 -7.59 8.23 10.71
N THR A 133 -7.17 7.83 11.91
CA THR A 133 -7.29 8.66 13.12
C THR A 133 -5.97 8.94 13.82
N MET A 134 -4.93 8.12 13.61
CA MET A 134 -3.64 8.31 14.28
C MET A 134 -3.04 9.68 13.95
N ARG A 135 -2.64 10.40 14.97
CA ARG A 135 -1.97 11.70 14.87
C ARG A 135 -0.56 11.63 15.43
N CYS A 136 0.32 12.48 14.89
CA CYS A 136 1.64 12.72 15.48
C CYS A 136 1.55 13.71 16.63
N ASN A 137 2.67 13.91 17.34
CA ASN A 137 2.75 14.84 18.50
C ASN A 137 2.35 16.27 18.16
N GLU A 138 2.43 16.68 16.90
CA GLU A 138 2.03 18.01 16.41
C GLU A 138 0.53 18.09 16.03
N GLY A 139 -0.24 17.05 16.28
CA GLY A 139 -1.67 16.98 15.96
C GLY A 139 -2.00 16.71 14.49
N LYS A 140 -1.01 16.51 13.61
CA LYS A 140 -1.21 16.17 12.20
C LYS A 140 -1.53 14.68 12.05
N LEU A 141 -2.30 14.34 11.02
CA LEU A 141 -2.54 12.93 10.67
C LEU A 141 -1.24 12.22 10.30
N LYS A 142 -1.01 11.05 10.92
CA LYS A 142 0.19 10.24 10.71
C LYS A 142 0.20 9.55 9.35
N PHE A 143 -0.97 9.29 8.77
CA PHE A 143 -1.14 8.58 7.51
C PHE A 143 -1.81 9.45 6.45
N TYR A 144 -1.45 9.21 5.19
CA TYR A 144 -2.10 9.81 4.03
C TYR A 144 -3.45 9.17 3.70
N ASN A 145 -3.76 8.02 4.31
CA ASN A 145 -4.97 7.26 4.04
C ASN A 145 -6.24 8.06 4.37
N GLY A 146 -7.22 8.06 3.46
CA GLY A 146 -8.51 8.73 3.62
C GLY A 146 -9.71 7.78 3.70
N ASN A 147 -9.49 6.47 3.49
CA ASN A 147 -10.54 5.46 3.61
C ASN A 147 -9.97 4.09 3.95
N ILE A 148 -10.83 3.23 4.50
CA ILE A 148 -10.58 1.80 4.69
C ILE A 148 -11.75 1.04 4.08
N ALA A 149 -11.49 0.15 3.12
CA ALA A 149 -12.51 -0.68 2.46
C ALA A 149 -13.71 0.13 1.94
N GLY A 150 -13.47 1.31 1.39
CA GLY A 150 -14.51 2.22 0.88
C GLY A 150 -15.17 3.11 1.94
N ILE A 151 -14.92 2.88 3.22
CA ILE A 151 -15.41 3.73 4.30
C ILE A 151 -14.50 4.96 4.43
N LYS A 152 -15.07 6.14 4.18
CA LYS A 152 -14.36 7.42 4.35
C LYS A 152 -14.67 8.00 5.73
N TYR A 153 -13.65 8.46 6.40
CA TYR A 153 -13.76 9.15 7.67
C TYR A 153 -12.75 10.28 7.78
N ILE A 154 -13.24 11.48 8.01
CA ILE A 154 -12.41 12.63 8.36
C ILE A 154 -12.51 12.80 9.86
N PRO A 155 -11.46 12.50 10.65
CA PRO A 155 -11.56 12.44 12.10
C PRO A 155 -11.78 13.83 12.69
N LYS A 156 -12.96 14.03 13.25
CA LYS A 156 -13.28 15.17 14.13
C LYS A 156 -13.21 14.76 15.60
N GLU A 157 -13.37 13.47 15.85
CA GLU A 157 -13.31 12.87 17.18
C GLU A 157 -12.81 11.42 17.07
N THR A 158 -12.36 10.84 18.16
CA THR A 158 -11.92 9.45 18.25
C THR A 158 -12.89 8.54 19.01
N GLY A 159 -14.09 9.05 19.30
CA GLY A 159 -15.02 8.38 20.20
C GLY A 159 -14.61 8.58 21.67
N LYS A 160 -15.47 8.15 22.57
CA LYS A 160 -15.23 8.19 24.03
C LYS A 160 -15.37 6.79 24.61
N GLU A 161 -14.48 6.44 25.49
CA GLU A 161 -14.62 5.22 26.29
C GLU A 161 -15.83 5.35 27.24
N THR A 162 -16.55 4.25 27.43
CA THR A 162 -17.70 4.20 28.34
C THR A 162 -17.27 3.99 29.80
#